data_13c62d3d3221c99730f028ff9afecea5
#
_entry.id   13c62d3d3221c99730f028ff9afecea5
#
_cell.length_a   1.000
_cell.length_b   1.000
_cell.length_c   1.000
_cell.angle_alpha   90.00
_cell.angle_beta   90.00
_cell.angle_gamma   90.00
#
_symmetry.space_group_name_H-M   'P 1'
#
loop_
_entity.id
_entity.type
_entity.pdbx_description
1 polymer ?
#
loop_
_entity_poly.entity_id
_entity_poly.type
_entity_poly.pdbx_seq_one_letter_code
_entity_poly.pdbx_strand_id
1 'polypeptide(L)'
;QLNDTPGYPLVTRGFYYCARMISEQYGTIFTGEHYEKLQKVYSIWICPDPAKKRRNGIFRYHTVQDTVLGKPYETLGSYDLMEVVIVNLGDADKESDLEILDLLNTLFSLSTSSETKKKRLQKDFGIAMTEEFESEVQDMCNLGKALVEQGIEQGVEKKNLSLAKMMIKDKESLDKIEKYTGFSADKLKEIAASIGTNLTA
;
A
#
# COMPACT_ATOMS: atom_id res chain seq x y z
N GLN A 1 -0.26 2.16 0.32
CA GLN A 1 -0.16 0.78 -0.22
C GLN A 1 -1.34 -0.05 0.28
N LEU A 2 -2.28 -0.38 -0.60
CA LEU A 2 -3.47 -1.17 -0.25
C LEU A 2 -3.20 -2.68 -0.14
N ASN A 3 -2.22 -3.19 -0.91
CA ASN A 3 -1.85 -4.60 -0.82
C ASN A 3 -0.75 -4.77 0.22
N ASP A 4 -1.06 -5.47 1.31
CA ASP A 4 -0.13 -5.76 2.41
C ASP A 4 0.97 -6.77 2.02
N THR A 5 0.76 -7.57 0.98
CA THR A 5 1.70 -8.59 0.51
C THR A 5 2.04 -8.41 -0.96
N PRO A 6 2.68 -7.31 -1.35
CA PRO A 6 3.33 -7.27 -2.65
C PRO A 6 4.37 -8.42 -2.69
N GLY A 7 4.59 -9.04 -3.84
CA GLY A 7 5.57 -10.12 -3.98
C GLY A 7 7.02 -9.77 -3.62
N TYR A 8 7.24 -8.63 -2.94
CA TYR A 8 8.53 -8.07 -2.51
C TYR A 8 8.37 -7.26 -1.21
N PRO A 9 9.45 -7.11 -0.41
CA PRO A 9 9.42 -6.27 0.79
C PRO A 9 9.21 -4.77 0.43
N LEU A 10 8.23 -4.13 1.06
CA LEU A 10 7.90 -2.73 0.81
C LEU A 10 9.07 -1.78 1.12
N VAL A 11 9.84 -2.09 2.17
CA VAL A 11 11.04 -1.34 2.55
C VAL A 11 12.08 -1.31 1.43
N THR A 12 12.28 -2.43 0.73
CA THR A 12 13.20 -2.50 -0.42
C THR A 12 12.79 -1.56 -1.54
N ARG A 13 11.48 -1.50 -1.83
CA ARG A 13 10.93 -0.55 -2.79
C ARG A 13 11.10 0.90 -2.33
N GLY A 14 10.92 1.16 -1.03
CA GLY A 14 11.15 2.47 -0.44
C GLY A 14 12.59 2.95 -0.65
N PHE A 15 13.58 2.12 -0.38
CA PHE A 15 14.99 2.44 -0.62
C PHE A 15 15.30 2.65 -2.10
N TYR A 16 14.71 1.87 -2.99
CA TYR A 16 14.85 2.09 -4.44
C TYR A 16 14.39 3.50 -4.84
N TYR A 17 13.26 3.97 -4.32
CA TYR A 17 12.80 5.33 -4.60
C TYR A 17 13.69 6.39 -3.95
N CYS A 18 14.18 6.17 -2.72
CA CYS A 18 15.16 7.07 -2.11
C CYS A 18 16.43 7.20 -2.98
N ALA A 19 16.96 6.08 -3.45
CA ALA A 19 18.14 6.08 -4.31
C ALA A 19 17.93 6.86 -5.62
N ARG A 20 16.74 6.72 -6.23
CA ARG A 20 16.37 7.52 -7.40
C ARG A 20 16.30 9.01 -7.09
N MET A 21 15.61 9.39 -6.01
CA MET A 21 15.51 10.79 -5.59
C MET A 21 16.88 11.41 -5.27
N ILE A 22 17.80 10.65 -4.66
CA ILE A 22 19.19 11.09 -4.45
C ILE A 22 19.88 11.32 -5.80
N SER A 23 19.78 10.37 -6.73
CA SER A 23 20.40 10.48 -8.06
C SER A 23 19.84 11.66 -8.87
N GLU A 24 18.54 11.93 -8.76
CA GLU A 24 17.86 13.03 -9.47
C GLU A 24 18.25 14.42 -8.96
N GLN A 25 18.94 14.53 -7.83
CA GLN A 25 19.46 15.81 -7.34
C GLN A 25 20.66 16.32 -8.13
N TYR A 26 21.37 15.42 -8.83
CA TYR A 26 22.44 15.84 -9.72
C TYR A 26 21.89 16.64 -10.91
N GLY A 27 22.47 17.81 -11.15
CA GLY A 27 21.99 18.74 -12.18
C GLY A 27 20.86 19.67 -11.74
N THR A 28 20.20 19.40 -10.59
CA THR A 28 19.12 20.23 -10.04
C THR A 28 19.49 20.90 -8.73
N ILE A 29 19.96 20.14 -7.76
CA ILE A 29 20.37 20.63 -6.43
C ILE A 29 21.87 20.90 -6.39
N PHE A 30 22.68 20.05 -7.04
CA PHE A 30 24.13 20.22 -7.12
C PHE A 30 24.67 19.80 -8.49
N THR A 31 25.86 20.28 -8.81
CA THR A 31 26.63 19.92 -10.01
C THR A 31 28.10 19.78 -9.66
N GLY A 32 28.86 19.04 -10.50
CA GLY A 32 30.28 18.82 -10.26
C GLY A 32 30.55 18.04 -8.97
N GLU A 33 31.47 18.53 -8.15
CA GLU A 33 31.95 17.86 -6.93
C GLU A 33 31.23 18.37 -5.65
N HIS A 34 30.10 19.11 -5.78
CA HIS A 34 29.40 19.73 -4.65
C HIS A 34 28.46 18.76 -3.95
N TYR A 35 28.91 17.57 -3.55
CA TYR A 35 28.15 16.54 -2.88
C TYR A 35 27.64 16.95 -1.48
N GLU A 36 28.25 17.95 -0.85
CA GLU A 36 27.82 18.54 0.43
C GLU A 36 26.42 19.19 0.35
N LYS A 37 25.91 19.42 -0.86
CA LYS A 37 24.57 19.99 -1.10
C LYS A 37 23.49 18.92 -1.21
N LEU A 38 23.85 17.64 -1.20
CA LEU A 38 22.86 16.56 -1.21
C LEU A 38 21.90 16.71 -0.04
N GLN A 39 20.62 16.66 -0.35
CA GLN A 39 19.54 16.75 0.63
C GLN A 39 19.01 15.37 0.97
N LYS A 40 18.69 15.16 2.26
CA LYS A 40 18.04 13.94 2.73
C LYS A 40 16.69 13.76 2.04
N VAL A 41 16.40 12.54 1.63
CA VAL A 41 15.15 12.14 1.01
C VAL A 41 14.37 11.18 1.88
N TYR A 42 13.04 11.28 1.80
CA TYR A 42 12.12 10.45 2.56
C TYR A 42 11.20 9.69 1.60
N SER A 43 11.02 8.40 1.86
CA SER A 43 10.02 7.57 1.19
C SER A 43 9.01 7.11 2.24
N ILE A 44 7.85 7.78 2.31
CA ILE A 44 6.82 7.53 3.33
C ILE A 44 5.70 6.70 2.72
N TRP A 45 5.36 5.60 3.36
CA TRP A 45 4.33 4.66 2.93
C TRP A 45 3.24 4.54 3.98
N ILE A 46 2.02 4.92 3.62
CA ILE A 46 0.84 4.70 4.45
C ILE A 46 0.15 3.42 3.97
N CYS A 47 -0.01 2.46 4.88
CA CYS A 47 -0.64 1.16 4.65
C CYS A 47 -1.97 1.12 5.39
N PRO A 48 -3.12 1.36 4.71
CA PRO A 48 -4.42 1.45 5.36
C PRO A 48 -4.95 0.13 5.90
N ASP A 49 -4.60 -0.99 5.27
CA ASP A 49 -5.01 -2.33 5.71
C ASP A 49 -3.81 -3.29 5.79
N PRO A 50 -2.92 -3.10 6.78
CA PRO A 50 -1.81 -4.00 7.01
C PRO A 50 -2.27 -5.29 7.70
N ALA A 51 -1.45 -6.36 7.64
CA ALA A 51 -1.69 -7.58 8.39
C ALA A 51 -1.88 -7.25 9.88
N LYS A 52 -2.80 -7.96 10.56
CA LYS A 52 -3.20 -7.70 11.96
C LYS A 52 -2.03 -7.47 12.91
N LYS A 53 -0.95 -8.26 12.77
CA LYS A 53 0.26 -8.17 13.62
C LYS A 53 1.11 -6.92 13.39
N ARG A 54 0.85 -6.13 12.34
CA ARG A 54 1.59 -4.92 11.98
C ARG A 54 0.80 -3.65 12.24
N ARG A 55 -0.51 -3.75 12.57
CA ARG A 55 -1.39 -2.61 12.79
C ARG A 55 -0.87 -1.71 13.92
N ASN A 56 -1.20 -0.44 13.81
CA ASN A 56 -0.78 0.61 14.76
C ASN A 56 0.75 0.68 14.93
N GLY A 57 1.51 0.57 13.82
CA GLY A 57 2.96 0.59 13.86
C GLY A 57 3.57 1.58 12.90
N ILE A 58 4.58 2.34 13.37
CA ILE A 58 5.41 3.20 12.54
C ILE A 58 6.83 2.66 12.58
N PHE A 59 7.38 2.35 11.41
CA PHE A 59 8.70 1.78 11.25
C PHE A 59 9.57 2.71 10.44
N ARG A 60 10.74 3.09 10.99
CA ARG A 60 11.74 3.90 10.32
C ARG A 60 12.94 3.05 9.96
N TYR A 61 13.42 3.22 8.74
CA TYR A 61 14.64 2.60 8.23
C TYR A 61 15.52 3.70 7.69
N HIS A 62 16.69 3.87 8.30
CA HIS A 62 17.61 4.94 7.97
C HIS A 62 19.06 4.45 8.11
N THR A 63 20.00 5.26 7.64
CA THR A 63 21.43 4.93 7.72
C THR A 63 21.99 5.31 9.09
N VAL A 64 22.77 4.41 9.68
CA VAL A 64 23.50 4.64 10.93
C VAL A 64 25.00 4.37 10.72
N GLN A 65 25.85 5.04 11.48
CA GLN A 65 27.28 4.77 11.49
C GLN A 65 27.65 3.86 12.67
N ASP A 66 28.21 2.70 12.37
CA ASP A 66 28.85 1.84 13.35
C ASP A 66 30.36 2.08 13.34
N THR A 67 30.95 2.36 14.50
CA THR A 67 32.40 2.53 14.64
C THR A 67 33.08 1.19 14.86
N VAL A 68 33.70 0.66 13.81
CA VAL A 68 34.47 -0.61 13.90
C VAL A 68 35.83 -0.38 14.55
N LEU A 69 36.49 0.75 14.21
CA LEU A 69 37.78 1.16 14.77
C LEU A 69 37.94 2.67 14.60
N GLY A 70 38.55 3.33 15.59
CA GLY A 70 38.82 4.78 15.55
C GLY A 70 37.72 5.61 16.23
N LYS A 71 37.67 6.90 15.89
CA LYS A 71 36.65 7.84 16.39
C LYS A 71 35.77 8.32 15.24
N PRO A 72 34.43 8.45 15.45
CA PRO A 72 33.56 9.05 14.45
C PRO A 72 34.01 10.50 14.16
N TYR A 73 33.98 10.90 12.90
CA TYR A 73 34.34 12.26 12.47
C TYR A 73 33.25 12.88 11.58
N GLU A 74 32.38 12.06 11.00
CA GLU A 74 31.28 12.53 10.17
C GLU A 74 30.07 12.93 11.02
N THR A 75 29.32 13.93 10.53
CA THR A 75 28.05 14.33 11.14
C THR A 75 26.90 13.49 10.57
N LEU A 76 25.81 13.36 11.33
CA LEU A 76 24.63 12.63 10.89
C LEU A 76 24.13 13.09 9.50
N GLY A 77 24.19 14.40 9.23
CA GLY A 77 23.77 14.98 7.95
C GLY A 77 24.60 14.57 6.74
N SER A 78 25.83 14.06 6.97
CA SER A 78 26.71 13.64 5.86
C SER A 78 26.38 12.25 5.33
N TYR A 79 25.76 11.38 6.12
CA TYR A 79 25.53 9.97 5.73
C TYR A 79 24.09 9.50 5.88
N ASP A 80 23.26 10.09 6.72
CA ASP A 80 21.85 9.72 6.87
C ASP A 80 20.97 10.45 5.84
N LEU A 81 21.23 10.16 4.56
CA LEU A 81 20.61 10.84 3.42
C LEU A 81 19.35 10.16 2.90
N MET A 82 19.02 8.97 3.37
CA MET A 82 17.84 8.20 2.93
C MET A 82 17.06 7.68 4.14
N GLU A 83 15.76 7.93 4.14
CA GLU A 83 14.87 7.40 5.17
C GLU A 83 13.61 6.81 4.55
N VAL A 84 13.29 5.56 4.90
CA VAL A 84 12.02 4.92 4.55
C VAL A 84 11.17 4.84 5.80
N VAL A 85 9.94 5.36 5.73
CA VAL A 85 8.98 5.30 6.83
C VAL A 85 7.77 4.48 6.37
N ILE A 86 7.41 3.46 7.14
CA ILE A 86 6.22 2.66 6.90
C ILE A 86 5.26 2.89 8.06
N VAL A 87 4.11 3.47 7.74
CA VAL A 87 3.01 3.74 8.67
C VAL A 87 1.92 2.71 8.43
N ASN A 88 1.80 1.76 9.33
CA ASN A 88 0.75 0.75 9.29
C ASN A 88 -0.44 1.22 10.13
N LEU A 89 -1.56 1.49 9.46
CA LEU A 89 -2.76 1.96 10.12
C LEU A 89 -3.43 0.85 10.93
N GLY A 90 -4.22 1.27 11.90
CA GLY A 90 -5.04 0.41 12.74
C GLY A 90 -6.53 0.55 12.45
N ASP A 91 -7.32 0.14 13.42
CA ASP A 91 -8.76 0.35 13.39
C ASP A 91 -9.08 1.79 13.84
N ALA A 92 -9.85 2.53 13.05
CA ALA A 92 -10.19 3.93 13.35
C ALA A 92 -10.97 4.11 14.67
N ASP A 93 -11.61 3.05 15.15
CA ASP A 93 -12.41 3.08 16.40
C ASP A 93 -11.59 2.78 17.65
N LYS A 94 -10.29 2.53 17.51
CA LYS A 94 -9.38 2.25 18.61
C LYS A 94 -8.34 3.35 18.71
N GLU A 95 -8.15 3.86 19.90
CA GLU A 95 -7.08 4.79 20.21
C GLU A 95 -5.71 4.09 20.11
N SER A 96 -4.72 4.80 19.62
CA SER A 96 -3.32 4.39 19.60
C SER A 96 -2.50 5.21 20.61
N ASP A 97 -1.25 4.81 20.83
CA ASP A 97 -0.34 5.54 21.72
C ASP A 97 0.17 6.86 21.10
N LEU A 98 -0.21 7.18 19.86
CA LEU A 98 0.24 8.35 19.13
C LEU A 98 -0.92 9.06 18.44
N GLU A 99 -1.18 10.30 18.81
CA GLU A 99 -2.24 11.15 18.25
C GLU A 99 -2.17 11.26 16.71
N ILE A 100 -0.96 11.36 16.15
CA ILE A 100 -0.78 11.39 14.70
C ILE A 100 -1.26 10.09 14.02
N LEU A 101 -1.11 8.94 14.69
CA LEU A 101 -1.58 7.67 14.15
C LEU A 101 -3.10 7.59 14.21
N ASP A 102 -3.73 8.11 15.26
CA ASP A 102 -5.19 8.18 15.39
C ASP A 102 -5.80 9.12 14.35
N LEU A 103 -5.15 10.26 14.10
CA LEU A 103 -5.50 11.15 13.00
C LEU A 103 -5.47 10.43 11.64
N LEU A 104 -4.38 9.75 11.34
CA LEU A 104 -4.22 9.00 10.09
C LEU A 104 -5.20 7.82 10.00
N ASN A 105 -5.42 7.10 11.11
CA ASN A 105 -6.43 6.04 11.18
C ASN A 105 -7.83 6.58 10.85
N THR A 106 -8.19 7.75 11.38
CA THR A 106 -9.47 8.41 11.09
C THR A 106 -9.55 8.83 9.64
N LEU A 107 -8.54 9.51 9.13
CA LEU A 107 -8.50 10.09 7.80
C LEU A 107 -8.54 9.01 6.70
N PHE A 108 -7.73 7.96 6.83
CA PHE A 108 -7.57 6.92 5.82
C PHE A 108 -8.39 5.65 6.08
N SER A 109 -9.26 5.63 7.10
CA SER A 109 -10.17 4.49 7.33
C SER A 109 -11.01 4.20 6.09
N LEU A 110 -11.03 2.93 5.68
CA LEU A 110 -11.87 2.46 4.57
C LEU A 110 -13.31 2.11 5.03
N SER A 111 -13.49 1.91 6.35
CA SER A 111 -14.78 1.50 6.95
C SER A 111 -15.61 2.65 7.50
N THR A 112 -15.00 3.81 7.73
CA THR A 112 -15.66 4.97 8.37
C THR A 112 -16.28 5.88 7.30
N SER A 113 -17.54 6.31 7.51
CA SER A 113 -18.23 7.24 6.60
C SER A 113 -17.58 8.62 6.61
N SER A 114 -17.72 9.37 5.51
CA SER A 114 -17.21 10.76 5.41
C SER A 114 -17.75 11.67 6.51
N GLU A 115 -19.04 11.56 6.83
CA GLU A 115 -19.66 12.33 7.89
C GLU A 115 -19.05 12.06 9.28
N THR A 116 -18.79 10.80 9.59
CA THR A 116 -18.13 10.41 10.83
C THR A 116 -16.70 10.91 10.90
N LYS A 117 -15.96 10.80 9.76
CA LYS A 117 -14.61 11.33 9.66
C LYS A 117 -14.57 12.83 9.91
N LYS A 118 -15.40 13.61 9.21
CA LYS A 118 -15.48 15.08 9.39
C LYS A 118 -15.73 15.46 10.83
N LYS A 119 -16.69 14.82 11.48
CA LYS A 119 -17.00 15.08 12.91
C LYS A 119 -15.81 14.78 13.82
N ARG A 120 -15.12 13.66 13.62
CA ARG A 120 -13.94 13.29 14.42
C ARG A 120 -12.77 14.22 14.15
N LEU A 121 -12.46 14.52 12.88
CA LEU A 121 -11.39 15.45 12.51
C LEU A 121 -11.58 16.84 13.15
N GLN A 122 -12.82 17.32 13.16
CA GLN A 122 -13.13 18.61 13.80
C GLN A 122 -13.09 18.55 15.33
N LYS A 123 -13.74 17.53 15.93
CA LYS A 123 -13.93 17.46 17.37
C LYS A 123 -12.68 16.99 18.10
N ASP A 124 -12.04 15.93 17.62
CA ASP A 124 -10.97 15.24 18.33
C ASP A 124 -9.59 15.82 17.98
N PHE A 125 -9.43 16.38 16.76
CA PHE A 125 -8.17 16.93 16.28
C PHE A 125 -8.19 18.43 16.00
N GLY A 126 -9.32 19.12 16.21
CA GLY A 126 -9.44 20.57 16.04
C GLY A 126 -9.26 21.06 14.60
N ILE A 127 -9.41 20.19 13.59
CA ILE A 127 -9.21 20.54 12.19
C ILE A 127 -10.44 21.31 11.68
N ALA A 128 -10.21 22.52 11.15
CA ALA A 128 -11.29 23.31 10.57
C ALA A 128 -11.85 22.65 9.30
N MET A 129 -13.15 22.44 9.25
CA MET A 129 -13.85 21.89 8.10
C MET A 129 -14.18 23.01 7.10
N THR A 130 -13.24 23.36 6.23
CA THR A 130 -13.50 24.22 5.07
C THR A 130 -14.23 23.43 3.98
N GLU A 131 -14.97 24.10 3.10
CA GLU A 131 -15.67 23.45 1.98
C GLU A 131 -14.70 22.63 1.11
N GLU A 132 -13.51 23.17 0.85
CA GLU A 132 -12.45 22.50 0.09
C GLU A 132 -11.99 21.21 0.79
N PHE A 133 -11.67 21.28 2.09
CA PHE A 133 -11.22 20.13 2.87
C PHE A 133 -12.32 19.07 3.03
N GLU A 134 -13.57 19.50 3.19
CA GLU A 134 -14.71 18.59 3.22
C GLU A 134 -14.88 17.82 1.90
N SER A 135 -14.70 18.51 0.77
CA SER A 135 -14.71 17.87 -0.56
C SER A 135 -13.59 16.85 -0.69
N GLU A 136 -12.37 17.18 -0.28
CA GLU A 136 -11.23 16.26 -0.33
C GLU A 136 -11.45 15.01 0.56
N VAL A 137 -11.99 15.17 1.77
CA VAL A 137 -12.34 14.04 2.64
C VAL A 137 -13.38 13.15 1.97
N GLN A 138 -14.36 13.73 1.27
CA GLN A 138 -15.36 12.97 0.53
C GLN A 138 -14.75 12.21 -0.63
N ASP A 139 -13.86 12.84 -1.39
CA ASP A 139 -13.17 12.23 -2.54
C ASP A 139 -12.25 11.08 -2.11
N MET A 140 -11.53 11.24 -1.00
CA MET A 140 -10.75 10.15 -0.41
C MET A 140 -11.64 8.96 -0.01
N CYS A 141 -12.84 9.21 0.54
CA CYS A 141 -13.78 8.15 0.89
C CYS A 141 -14.29 7.41 -0.37
N ASN A 142 -14.59 8.15 -1.43
CA ASN A 142 -15.06 7.59 -2.70
C ASN A 142 -13.96 6.76 -3.36
N LEU A 143 -12.73 7.27 -3.41
CA LEU A 143 -11.57 6.54 -3.91
C LEU A 143 -11.30 5.27 -3.09
N GLY A 144 -11.38 5.35 -1.77
CA GLY A 144 -11.21 4.21 -0.88
C GLY A 144 -12.23 3.11 -1.17
N LYS A 145 -13.51 3.45 -1.34
CA LYS A 145 -14.57 2.51 -1.70
C LYS A 145 -14.32 1.85 -3.06
N ALA A 146 -14.00 2.64 -4.08
CA ALA A 146 -13.72 2.13 -5.43
C ALA A 146 -12.53 1.13 -5.42
N LEU A 147 -11.49 1.41 -4.64
CA LEU A 147 -10.33 0.53 -4.50
C LEU A 147 -10.67 -0.78 -3.77
N VAL A 148 -11.54 -0.73 -2.75
CA VAL A 148 -12.03 -1.93 -2.05
C VAL A 148 -12.88 -2.77 -2.99
N GLU A 149 -13.82 -2.17 -3.72
CA GLU A 149 -14.67 -2.84 -4.71
C GLU A 149 -13.81 -3.52 -5.79
N GLN A 150 -12.85 -2.80 -6.36
CA GLN A 150 -11.91 -3.37 -7.33
C GLN A 150 -11.10 -4.54 -6.73
N GLY A 151 -10.67 -4.43 -5.47
CA GLY A 151 -9.98 -5.51 -4.77
C GLY A 151 -10.83 -6.76 -4.58
N ILE A 152 -12.11 -6.57 -4.25
CA ILE A 152 -13.10 -7.66 -4.11
C ILE A 152 -13.33 -8.34 -5.46
N GLU A 153 -13.55 -7.57 -6.53
CA GLU A 153 -13.73 -8.09 -7.89
C GLU A 153 -12.54 -8.93 -8.34
N GLN A 154 -11.32 -8.41 -8.17
CA GLN A 154 -10.09 -9.14 -8.50
C GLN A 154 -9.94 -10.41 -7.64
N GLY A 155 -10.33 -10.36 -6.36
CA GLY A 155 -10.31 -11.51 -5.47
C GLY A 155 -11.29 -12.60 -5.91
N VAL A 156 -12.51 -12.23 -6.28
CA VAL A 156 -13.54 -13.12 -6.82
C VAL A 156 -13.08 -13.73 -8.14
N GLU A 157 -12.55 -12.93 -9.06
CA GLU A 157 -12.04 -13.41 -10.35
C GLU A 157 -10.92 -14.44 -10.17
N LYS A 158 -9.93 -14.15 -9.31
CA LYS A 158 -8.85 -15.10 -9.00
C LYS A 158 -9.36 -16.39 -8.39
N LYS A 159 -10.32 -16.31 -7.48
CA LYS A 159 -10.96 -17.50 -6.88
C LYS A 159 -11.69 -18.33 -7.94
N ASN A 160 -12.50 -17.68 -8.78
CA ASN A 160 -13.24 -18.35 -9.84
C ASN A 160 -12.31 -18.96 -10.88
N LEU A 161 -11.21 -18.30 -11.22
CA LEU A 161 -10.16 -18.83 -12.11
C LEU A 161 -9.51 -20.10 -11.51
N SER A 162 -9.19 -20.07 -10.21
CA SER A 162 -8.64 -21.23 -9.51
C SER A 162 -9.62 -22.39 -9.48
N LEU A 163 -10.89 -22.11 -9.19
CA LEU A 163 -11.98 -23.08 -9.17
C LEU A 163 -12.21 -23.67 -10.56
N ALA A 164 -12.25 -22.84 -11.62
CA ALA A 164 -12.38 -23.32 -12.99
C ALA A 164 -11.26 -24.28 -13.36
N LYS A 165 -10.00 -23.92 -13.07
CA LYS A 165 -8.84 -24.78 -13.32
C LYS A 165 -8.92 -26.13 -12.61
N MET A 166 -9.41 -26.14 -11.38
CA MET A 166 -9.61 -27.37 -10.60
C MET A 166 -10.71 -28.23 -11.23
N MET A 167 -11.90 -27.65 -11.48
CA MET A 167 -13.03 -28.36 -12.05
C MET A 167 -12.74 -28.92 -13.46
N ILE A 168 -11.98 -28.19 -14.28
CA ILE A 168 -11.52 -28.67 -15.61
C ILE A 168 -10.62 -29.91 -15.45
N LYS A 169 -9.68 -29.88 -14.51
CA LYS A 169 -8.80 -31.05 -14.21
C LYS A 169 -9.59 -32.25 -13.71
N ASP A 170 -10.63 -32.01 -12.93
CA ASP A 170 -11.53 -33.03 -12.39
C ASP A 170 -12.55 -33.54 -13.43
N LYS A 171 -12.45 -33.00 -14.69
CA LYS A 171 -13.32 -33.39 -15.83
C LYS A 171 -14.79 -33.16 -15.57
N GLU A 172 -15.14 -32.12 -14.83
CA GLU A 172 -16.51 -31.69 -14.63
C GLU A 172 -17.14 -31.16 -15.93
N SER A 173 -18.47 -31.25 -16.07
CA SER A 173 -19.17 -30.79 -17.28
C SER A 173 -19.09 -29.26 -17.42
N LEU A 174 -19.09 -28.78 -18.67
CA LEU A 174 -19.01 -27.35 -19.01
C LEU A 174 -20.10 -26.54 -18.27
N ASP A 175 -21.36 -27.00 -18.34
CA ASP A 175 -22.49 -26.32 -17.70
C ASP A 175 -22.30 -26.15 -16.19
N LYS A 176 -21.69 -27.15 -15.55
CA LYS A 176 -21.41 -27.10 -14.11
C LYS A 176 -20.32 -26.08 -13.80
N ILE A 177 -19.27 -26.03 -14.61
CA ILE A 177 -18.19 -25.06 -14.44
C ILE A 177 -18.69 -23.63 -14.66
N GLU A 178 -19.47 -23.38 -15.71
CA GLU A 178 -20.11 -22.09 -15.96
C GLU A 178 -20.98 -21.64 -14.79
N LYS A 179 -21.83 -22.53 -14.29
CA LYS A 179 -22.73 -22.27 -13.17
C LYS A 179 -21.98 -21.84 -11.89
N TYR A 180 -20.86 -22.48 -11.56
CA TYR A 180 -20.13 -22.21 -10.32
C TYR A 180 -19.10 -21.09 -10.41
N THR A 181 -18.56 -20.84 -11.61
CA THR A 181 -17.51 -19.82 -11.81
C THR A 181 -18.03 -18.52 -12.43
N GLY A 182 -19.17 -18.55 -13.11
CA GLY A 182 -19.70 -17.43 -13.88
C GLY A 182 -18.92 -17.10 -15.15
N PHE A 183 -17.93 -17.92 -15.53
CA PHE A 183 -17.20 -17.73 -16.78
C PHE A 183 -17.97 -18.30 -17.96
N SER A 184 -17.90 -17.61 -19.11
CA SER A 184 -18.47 -18.10 -20.36
C SER A 184 -17.72 -19.30 -20.92
N ALA A 185 -18.39 -20.09 -21.75
CA ALA A 185 -17.79 -21.25 -22.44
C ALA A 185 -16.49 -20.90 -23.15
N ASP A 186 -16.42 -19.73 -23.81
CA ASP A 186 -15.21 -19.29 -24.53
C ASP A 186 -14.05 -18.99 -23.57
N LYS A 187 -14.35 -18.35 -22.44
CA LYS A 187 -13.34 -18.12 -21.39
C LYS A 187 -12.84 -19.41 -20.77
N LEU A 188 -13.70 -20.39 -20.58
CA LEU A 188 -13.34 -21.71 -20.07
C LEU A 188 -12.48 -22.48 -21.06
N LYS A 189 -12.70 -22.35 -22.39
CA LYS A 189 -11.82 -22.91 -23.43
C LYS A 189 -10.41 -22.32 -23.35
N GLU A 190 -10.29 -20.98 -23.20
CA GLU A 190 -8.99 -20.32 -23.02
C GLU A 190 -8.26 -20.85 -21.78
N ILE A 191 -8.99 -20.97 -20.65
CA ILE A 191 -8.43 -21.49 -19.39
C ILE A 191 -7.97 -22.94 -19.57
N ALA A 192 -8.77 -23.78 -20.19
CA ALA A 192 -8.43 -25.18 -20.46
C ALA A 192 -7.18 -25.28 -21.33
N ALA A 193 -7.09 -24.51 -22.40
CA ALA A 193 -5.91 -24.42 -23.25
C ALA A 193 -4.66 -23.99 -22.47
N SER A 194 -4.80 -23.03 -21.55
CA SER A 194 -3.70 -22.53 -20.72
C SER A 194 -3.11 -23.56 -19.76
N ILE A 195 -3.87 -24.62 -19.43
CA ILE A 195 -3.43 -25.71 -18.55
C ILE A 195 -3.22 -27.03 -19.30
N GLY A 196 -3.27 -27.00 -20.65
CA GLY A 196 -3.01 -28.18 -21.50
C GLY A 196 -4.08 -29.28 -21.42
N THR A 197 -5.33 -28.92 -21.13
CA THR A 197 -6.43 -29.85 -20.96
C THR A 197 -7.60 -29.48 -21.89
N ASN A 198 -8.37 -30.46 -22.35
CA ASN A 198 -9.60 -30.21 -23.09
C ASN A 198 -10.81 -30.21 -22.17
N LEU A 199 -11.81 -29.37 -22.49
CA LEU A 199 -13.09 -29.38 -21.80
C LEU A 199 -13.87 -30.65 -22.19
N THR A 200 -14.47 -31.28 -21.22
CA THR A 200 -15.49 -32.31 -21.43
C THR A 200 -16.81 -31.66 -21.79
N ALA A 201 -17.42 -32.11 -22.86
CA ALA A 201 -18.76 -31.65 -23.29
C ALA A 201 -19.83 -31.98 -22.23
#